data_1c7f8b6be37c28ae8a706c52ce96e7dd
#
_entry.id   1c7f8b6be37c28ae8a706c52ce96e7dd
#
_cell.length_a   1.000
_cell.length_b   1.000
_cell.length_c   1.000
_cell.angle_alpha   90.00
_cell.angle_beta   90.00
_cell.angle_gamma   90.00
#
_symmetry.space_group_name_H-M   'P 1'
#
loop_
_entity.id
_entity.type
_entity.pdbx_description
1 polymer ?
#
loop_
_entity_poly.entity_id
_entity_poly.type
_entity_poly.pdbx_seq_one_letter_code
_entity_poly.pdbx_strand_id
1 'polypeptide(L)' 'MKTIIIEYARISPAVLANRIYNAFHCLVNWKDIDEDYFEFTVYSCTELAELEDILAEYV' A
#
# COMPACT_ATOMS: atom_id res chain seq x y z
N MET A 1 12.27 1.90 0.58
CA MET A 1 10.99 2.56 0.87
C MET A 1 10.24 2.88 -0.41
N LYS A 2 8.98 2.56 -0.46
CA LYS A 2 8.11 2.81 -1.61
C LYS A 2 6.85 3.53 -1.14
N THR A 3 6.51 4.64 -1.78
CA THR A 3 5.32 5.43 -1.45
C THR A 3 4.46 5.58 -2.69
N ILE A 4 3.16 5.33 -2.56
CA ILE A 4 2.20 5.50 -3.65
C ILE A 4 0.93 6.20 -3.14
N ILE A 5 0.20 6.78 -4.07
CA ILE A 5 -1.07 7.45 -3.79
C ILE A 5 -2.18 6.63 -4.41
N ILE A 6 -3.18 6.28 -3.60
CA ILE A 6 -4.26 5.37 -3.99
C ILE A 6 -5.60 6.02 -3.69
N GLU A 7 -6.58 5.81 -4.58
CA GLU A 7 -7.94 6.25 -4.35
C GLU A 7 -8.65 5.35 -3.35
N TYR A 8 -9.36 5.96 -2.41
CA TYR A 8 -10.20 5.21 -1.47
C TYR A 8 -11.23 4.33 -2.17
N ALA A 9 -11.69 4.73 -3.35
CA ALA A 9 -12.66 3.97 -4.11
C ALA A 9 -12.13 2.61 -4.59
N ARG A 10 -10.82 2.44 -4.66
CA ARG A 10 -10.21 1.19 -5.12
C ARG A 10 -10.03 0.19 -3.99
N ILE A 11 -9.56 0.66 -2.85
CA ILE A 11 -9.33 -0.20 -1.69
C ILE A 11 -9.19 0.65 -0.44
N SER A 12 -9.61 0.12 0.69
CA SER A 12 -9.39 0.74 1.99
C SER A 12 -7.92 0.58 2.41
N PRO A 13 -7.29 1.60 2.99
CA PRO A 13 -5.90 1.48 3.44
C PRO A 13 -5.69 0.38 4.47
N ALA A 14 -6.64 0.17 5.37
CA ALA A 14 -6.53 -0.89 6.38
C ALA A 14 -6.56 -2.28 5.74
N VAL A 15 -7.41 -2.47 4.73
CA VAL A 15 -7.49 -3.73 3.99
C VAL A 15 -6.21 -3.98 3.21
N LEU A 16 -5.68 -2.95 2.55
CA LEU A 16 -4.43 -3.07 1.80
C LEU A 16 -3.26 -3.38 2.73
N ALA A 17 -3.15 -2.69 3.86
CA ALA A 17 -2.10 -2.94 4.84
C ALA A 17 -2.13 -4.38 5.33
N ASN A 18 -3.31 -4.90 5.61
CA ASN A 18 -3.49 -6.28 6.06
C ASN A 18 -3.06 -7.28 5.00
N ARG A 19 -3.46 -7.03 3.74
CA ARG A 19 -3.09 -7.88 2.62
C ARG A 19 -1.58 -7.94 2.41
N ILE A 20 -0.92 -6.79 2.44
CA ILE A 20 0.54 -6.71 2.28
C ILE A 20 1.25 -7.39 3.44
N TYR A 21 0.84 -7.11 4.67
CA TYR A 21 1.45 -7.72 5.86
C TYR A 21 1.34 -9.25 5.83
N ASN A 22 0.16 -9.78 5.49
CA ASN A 22 -0.06 -11.22 5.46
C ASN A 22 0.73 -11.92 4.34
N ALA A 23 0.90 -11.25 3.20
CA ALA A 23 1.61 -11.84 2.07
C ALA A 23 3.13 -11.70 2.19
N PHE A 24 3.62 -10.58 2.68
CA PHE A 24 5.05 -10.23 2.61
C PHE A 24 5.68 -9.91 3.95
N HIS A 25 4.89 -9.75 5.01
CA HIS A 25 5.36 -9.35 6.34
C HIS A 25 6.16 -8.04 6.32
N CYS A 26 5.81 -7.15 5.41
CA CYS A 26 6.46 -5.85 5.28
C CYS A 26 5.90 -4.86 6.29
N LEU A 27 6.74 -3.91 6.72
CA LEU A 27 6.27 -2.79 7.52
C LEU A 27 5.63 -1.76 6.60
N VAL A 28 4.39 -1.40 6.90
CA VAL A 28 3.64 -0.44 6.10
C VAL A 28 3.03 0.63 6.99
N ASN A 29 2.74 1.78 6.38
CA ASN A 29 2.00 2.84 7.02
C ASN A 29 1.20 3.59 5.96
N TRP A 30 0.20 4.35 6.40
CA TRP A 30 -0.62 5.12 5.47
C TRP A 30 -1.17 6.35 6.17
N LYS A 31 -1.51 7.37 5.39
CA LYS A 31 -2.15 8.58 5.91
C LYS A 31 -3.10 9.15 4.87
N ASP A 32 -4.13 9.84 5.34
CA ASP A 32 -5.06 10.54 4.48
C ASP A 32 -4.39 11.73 3.82
N ILE A 33 -4.63 11.90 2.52
CA ILE A 33 -4.26 13.12 1.81
C ILE A 33 -5.49 14.04 1.76
N ASP A 34 -6.62 13.49 1.30
CA ASP A 34 -7.90 14.17 1.27
C ASP A 34 -9.03 13.14 1.31
N GLU A 35 -10.25 13.53 0.97
CA GLU A 35 -11.41 12.63 1.01
C GLU A 35 -11.34 11.48 0.01
N ASP A 36 -10.60 11.66 -1.07
CA ASP A 36 -10.56 10.70 -2.19
C ASP A 36 -9.29 9.87 -2.25
N TYR A 37 -8.21 10.31 -1.60
CA TYR A 37 -6.90 9.67 -1.73
C TYR A 37 -6.22 9.46 -0.39
N PHE A 38 -5.41 8.41 -0.33
CA PHE A 38 -4.49 8.20 0.79
C PHE A 38 -3.08 7.89 0.26
N GLU A 39 -2.08 8.20 1.09
CA GLU A 39 -0.69 7.89 0.79
C GLU A 39 -0.31 6.62 1.53
N PHE A 40 0.17 5.62 0.79
CA PHE A 40 0.54 4.33 1.34
C PHE A 40 2.04 4.14 1.19
N THR A 41 2.74 3.82 2.28
CA THR A 41 4.19 3.67 2.31
C THR A 41 4.58 2.29 2.81
N VAL A 42 5.47 1.63 2.08
CA VAL A 42 6.10 0.38 2.49
C VAL A 42 7.54 0.70 2.85
N TYR A 43 7.91 0.46 4.11
CA TYR A 43 9.22 0.85 4.62
C TYR A 43 10.29 -0.20 4.39
N SER A 44 9.94 -1.47 4.53
CA SER A 44 10.91 -2.56 4.44
C SER A 44 10.22 -3.78 3.85
N CYS A 45 10.75 -4.27 2.75
CA CYS A 45 10.23 -5.47 2.11
C CYS A 45 11.30 -6.11 1.25
N THR A 46 11.58 -7.41 1.47
CA THR A 46 12.56 -8.14 0.69
C THR A 46 12.05 -8.55 -0.68
N GLU A 47 10.73 -8.50 -0.87
CA GLU A 47 10.07 -8.92 -2.10
C GLU A 47 9.45 -7.72 -2.82
N LEU A 48 10.23 -6.66 -2.94
CA LEU A 48 9.76 -5.37 -3.43
C LEU A 48 9.20 -5.46 -4.86
N ALA A 49 9.82 -6.26 -5.73
CA ALA A 49 9.34 -6.40 -7.11
C ALA A 49 7.93 -6.99 -7.18
N GLU A 50 7.67 -8.04 -6.40
CA GLU A 50 6.34 -8.66 -6.33
C GLU A 50 5.31 -7.70 -5.70
N LEU A 51 5.74 -6.98 -4.68
CA LEU A 51 4.91 -5.97 -4.04
C LEU A 51 4.52 -4.86 -5.01
N GLU A 52 5.45 -4.38 -5.81
CA GLU A 52 5.18 -3.35 -6.81
C GLU A 52 4.15 -3.80 -7.84
N ASP A 53 4.20 -5.08 -8.25
CA ASP A 53 3.21 -5.64 -9.18
C ASP A 53 1.81 -5.61 -8.57
N ILE A 54 1.68 -5.93 -7.29
CA ILE A 54 0.40 -5.89 -6.58
C ILE A 54 -0.08 -4.45 -6.45
N LEU A 55 0.79 -3.55 -6.03
CA LEU A 55 0.42 -2.15 -5.84
C LEU A 55 0.02 -1.47 -7.15
N ALA A 56 0.58 -1.89 -8.28
CA ALA A 56 0.24 -1.37 -9.59
C ALA A 56 -1.24 -1.57 -9.94
N GLU A 57 -1.90 -2.56 -9.34
CA GLU A 57 -3.34 -2.80 -9.55
C GLU A 57 -4.20 -1.67 -8.99
N TYR A 58 -3.69 -0.91 -8.04
CA TYR A 58 -4.45 0.12 -7.34
C TYR A 58 -4.08 1.55 -7.73
N VAL A 59 -3.12 1.71 -8.59
CA VAL A 59 -2.62 3.05 -8.99
C VAL A 59 -3.26 3.57 -10.28
#